data_f016dc0d266705ec5dc478dd9dd543a1
#
_entry.id   f016dc0d266705ec5dc478dd9dd543a1
#
_cell.length_a   1.000
_cell.length_b   1.000
_cell.length_c   1.000
_cell.angle_alpha   90.00
_cell.angle_beta   90.00
_cell.angle_gamma   90.00
#
_symmetry.space_group_name_H-M   'P 1'
#
loop_
_entity.id
_entity.type
_entity.pdbx_description
1 polymer ?
#
loop_
_entity_poly.entity_id
_entity_poly.type
_entity_poly.pdbx_seq_one_letter_code
_entity_poly.pdbx_strand_id
1 'polypeptide(L)'
;IASCLVGSEMCIRDRGMEARGFVTPSSFWEAMAQTVPSLVLLDIMLPEEDGISVLKKLRASGRTQRLPVIMLTAKGTEYDKVLGLDAGADDYVAKPFGMMELLSRIRALLRRTETESGTYRCGKLTVDPGRHTVEVEGREVALTQKEFEVLCLLLKNRGQVLSRERLIEDVWGYAFTGESRTVDVHVRTLRQKL
;
A
#
# COMPACT_ATOMS: atom_id res chain seq x y z
N ILE A 1 4.59 9.31 -9.60
CA ILE A 1 4.00 9.98 -8.43
C ILE A 1 3.31 11.22 -8.92
N ALA A 2 2.02 11.39 -8.61
CA ALA A 2 1.31 12.64 -8.81
C ALA A 2 1.29 13.41 -7.47
N SER A 3 1.57 14.70 -7.50
CA SER A 3 1.57 15.56 -6.32
C SER A 3 0.74 16.80 -6.60
N CYS A 4 -0.27 17.08 -5.76
CA CYS A 4 -0.94 18.36 -5.73
C CYS A 4 -0.18 19.39 -4.86
N LEU A 5 1.15 19.30 -4.83
CA LEU A 5 2.04 20.21 -4.11
C LEU A 5 3.11 20.72 -5.07
N VAL A 6 3.15 22.01 -5.25
CA VAL A 6 4.25 22.70 -5.93
C VAL A 6 5.46 22.76 -4.98
N GLY A 7 6.63 22.26 -5.41
CA GLY A 7 7.91 22.43 -4.71
C GLY A 7 8.56 21.16 -4.15
N SER A 8 7.83 20.07 -3.93
CA SER A 8 8.44 18.78 -3.47
C SER A 8 8.94 17.90 -4.62
N GLU A 9 8.56 18.21 -5.85
CA GLU A 9 8.83 17.39 -7.05
C GLU A 9 10.31 17.24 -7.35
N MET A 10 11.09 18.31 -7.19
CA MET A 10 12.53 18.31 -7.48
C MET A 10 13.25 17.32 -6.53
N CYS A 11 12.93 17.35 -5.25
CA CYS A 11 13.55 16.45 -4.27
C CYS A 11 13.12 14.98 -4.45
N ILE A 12 11.93 14.73 -5.01
CA ILE A 12 11.45 13.38 -5.32
C ILE A 12 12.15 12.85 -6.57
N ARG A 13 12.32 13.70 -7.60
CA ARG A 13 13.04 13.36 -8.84
C ARG A 13 14.51 13.05 -8.62
N ASP A 14 15.19 13.80 -7.76
CA ASP A 14 16.61 13.58 -7.41
C ASP A 14 16.86 12.19 -6.78
N ARG A 15 15.81 11.50 -6.38
CA ARG A 15 15.86 10.15 -5.79
C ARG A 15 15.39 9.03 -6.73
N GLY A 16 15.34 9.30 -8.05
CA GLY A 16 15.03 8.32 -9.08
C GLY A 16 13.54 8.02 -9.24
N MET A 17 12.66 8.86 -8.71
CA MET A 17 11.22 8.74 -8.86
C MET A 17 10.69 9.83 -9.80
N GLU A 18 9.88 9.47 -10.78
CA GLU A 18 9.17 10.44 -11.61
C GLU A 18 8.05 11.10 -10.81
N ALA A 19 8.04 12.42 -10.72
CA ALA A 19 7.01 13.18 -10.02
C ALA A 19 6.45 14.29 -10.93
N ARG A 20 5.12 14.45 -10.86
CA ARG A 20 4.38 15.54 -11.54
C ARG A 20 3.56 16.28 -10.50
N GLY A 21 3.68 17.62 -10.45
CA GLY A 21 2.87 18.48 -9.59
C GLY A 21 1.71 19.09 -10.34
N PHE A 22 0.63 19.31 -9.59
CA PHE A 22 -0.59 19.94 -10.06
C PHE A 22 -1.03 21.00 -9.05
N VAL A 23 -1.37 22.18 -9.54
CA VAL A 23 -1.80 23.30 -8.71
C VAL A 23 -3.29 23.20 -8.41
N THR A 24 -4.07 22.62 -9.32
CA THR A 24 -5.52 22.51 -9.21
C THR A 24 -6.00 21.07 -9.39
N PRO A 25 -7.11 20.69 -8.73
CA PRO A 25 -7.76 19.40 -8.97
C PRO A 25 -8.13 19.17 -10.44
N SER A 26 -8.55 20.20 -11.16
CA SER A 26 -8.89 20.10 -12.59
C SER A 26 -7.73 19.58 -13.43
N SER A 27 -6.54 20.18 -13.31
CA SER A 27 -5.33 19.74 -14.02
C SER A 27 -4.87 18.34 -13.60
N PHE A 28 -5.07 17.97 -12.33
CA PHE A 28 -4.82 16.63 -11.85
C PHE A 28 -5.74 15.59 -12.52
N TRP A 29 -7.05 15.86 -12.61
CA TRP A 29 -8.00 14.93 -13.24
C TRP A 29 -7.75 14.74 -14.74
N GLU A 30 -7.36 15.80 -15.45
CA GLU A 30 -6.95 15.71 -16.86
C GLU A 30 -5.76 14.75 -17.04
N ALA A 31 -4.74 14.86 -16.19
CA ALA A 31 -3.59 13.96 -16.23
C ALA A 31 -3.96 12.52 -15.84
N MET A 32 -4.84 12.34 -14.86
CA MET A 32 -5.34 11.03 -14.42
C MET A 32 -6.15 10.30 -15.49
N ALA A 33 -6.80 11.02 -16.38
CA ALA A 33 -7.49 10.44 -17.53
C ALA A 33 -6.52 9.74 -18.51
N GLN A 34 -5.32 10.29 -18.64
CA GLN A 34 -4.28 9.74 -19.52
C GLN A 34 -3.46 8.63 -18.84
N THR A 35 -2.98 8.88 -17.63
CA THR A 35 -2.08 7.95 -16.93
C THR A 35 -2.37 7.94 -15.43
N VAL A 36 -2.61 6.77 -14.86
CA VAL A 36 -2.75 6.59 -13.41
C VAL A 36 -1.36 6.47 -12.80
N PRO A 37 -0.99 7.33 -11.83
CA PRO A 37 0.29 7.25 -11.14
C PRO A 37 0.33 6.07 -10.17
N SER A 38 1.53 5.69 -9.73
CA SER A 38 1.71 4.64 -8.71
C SER A 38 1.38 5.12 -7.29
N LEU A 39 1.34 6.44 -7.03
CA LEU A 39 1.03 7.03 -5.73
C LEU A 39 0.62 8.50 -5.93
N VAL A 40 -0.28 8.98 -5.07
CA VAL A 40 -0.70 10.38 -5.00
C VAL A 40 -0.32 11.00 -3.65
N LEU A 41 0.29 12.18 -3.70
CA LEU A 41 0.43 13.08 -2.55
C LEU A 41 -0.67 14.14 -2.66
N LEU A 42 -1.56 14.22 -1.71
CA LEU A 42 -2.76 15.05 -1.78
C LEU A 42 -2.82 16.02 -0.61
N ASP A 43 -2.77 17.31 -0.90
CA ASP A 43 -3.01 18.34 0.11
C ASP A 43 -4.49 18.37 0.49
N ILE A 44 -4.80 18.57 1.76
CA ILE A 44 -6.18 18.77 2.21
C ILE A 44 -6.68 20.13 1.70
N MET A 45 -5.85 21.15 1.80
CA MET A 45 -6.22 22.52 1.40
C MET A 45 -5.83 22.79 -0.06
N LEU A 46 -6.71 22.46 -0.97
CA LEU A 46 -6.55 22.75 -2.39
C LEU A 46 -7.49 23.89 -2.82
N PRO A 47 -7.12 24.67 -3.85
CA PRO A 47 -8.07 25.57 -4.50
C PRO A 47 -9.17 24.76 -5.22
N GLU A 48 -10.33 25.34 -5.45
CA GLU A 48 -11.47 24.76 -6.16
C GLU A 48 -12.22 23.67 -5.39
N GLU A 49 -11.53 22.67 -4.86
CA GLU A 49 -12.13 21.52 -4.18
C GLU A 49 -11.18 21.02 -3.07
N ASP A 50 -11.72 20.64 -1.90
CA ASP A 50 -10.89 20.10 -0.81
C ASP A 50 -10.33 18.71 -1.13
N GLY A 51 -9.15 18.41 -0.58
CA GLY A 51 -8.46 17.15 -0.85
C GLY A 51 -9.21 15.91 -0.37
N ILE A 52 -10.08 16.01 0.63
CA ILE A 52 -10.90 14.88 1.11
C ILE A 52 -11.96 14.54 0.05
N SER A 53 -12.56 15.53 -0.60
CA SER A 53 -13.48 15.32 -1.71
C SER A 53 -12.80 14.66 -2.91
N VAL A 54 -11.58 15.09 -3.24
CA VAL A 54 -10.74 14.43 -4.27
C VAL A 54 -10.45 12.98 -3.90
N LEU A 55 -10.08 12.70 -2.65
CA LEU A 55 -9.84 11.34 -2.15
C LEU A 55 -11.08 10.46 -2.29
N LYS A 56 -12.25 10.94 -1.87
CA LYS A 56 -13.53 10.21 -2.00
C LYS A 56 -13.82 9.85 -3.46
N LYS A 57 -13.59 10.77 -4.40
CA LYS A 57 -13.72 10.50 -5.84
C LYS A 57 -12.75 9.43 -6.32
N LEU A 58 -11.49 9.46 -5.87
CA LEU A 58 -10.50 8.41 -6.17
C LEU A 58 -10.96 7.04 -5.66
N ARG A 59 -11.52 6.96 -4.45
CA ARG A 59 -12.02 5.71 -3.85
C ARG A 59 -13.31 5.19 -4.50
N ALA A 60 -14.14 6.07 -5.04
CA ALA A 60 -15.37 5.70 -5.72
C ALA A 60 -15.14 5.12 -7.13
N SER A 61 -13.99 5.38 -7.74
CA SER A 61 -13.66 4.89 -9.08
C SER A 61 -12.94 3.53 -9.02
N GLY A 62 -13.45 2.50 -9.66
CA GLY A 62 -12.83 1.18 -9.71
C GLY A 62 -11.40 1.16 -10.26
N ARG A 63 -11.03 2.17 -11.08
CA ARG A 63 -9.68 2.32 -11.64
C ARG A 63 -8.67 2.85 -10.62
N THR A 64 -9.11 3.63 -9.63
CA THR A 64 -8.24 4.34 -8.69
C THR A 64 -8.53 4.02 -7.21
N GLN A 65 -9.51 3.17 -6.92
CA GLN A 65 -9.87 2.81 -5.54
C GLN A 65 -8.71 2.24 -4.71
N ARG A 66 -7.74 1.56 -5.36
CA ARG A 66 -6.56 0.96 -4.73
C ARG A 66 -5.29 1.81 -4.89
N LEU A 67 -5.40 2.99 -5.51
CA LEU A 67 -4.28 3.88 -5.71
C LEU A 67 -3.79 4.41 -4.36
N PRO A 68 -2.52 4.21 -3.97
CA PRO A 68 -1.98 4.73 -2.72
C PRO A 68 -2.06 6.25 -2.65
N VAL A 69 -2.60 6.77 -1.56
CA VAL A 69 -2.76 8.22 -1.32
C VAL A 69 -2.18 8.58 0.04
N ILE A 70 -1.19 9.49 0.05
CA ILE A 70 -0.72 10.16 1.26
C ILE A 70 -1.37 11.53 1.33
N MET A 71 -2.11 11.77 2.40
CA MET A 71 -2.66 13.11 2.66
C MET A 71 -1.62 14.00 3.33
N LEU A 72 -1.55 15.24 2.89
CA LEU A 72 -0.70 16.27 3.48
C LEU A 72 -1.59 17.27 4.20
N THR A 73 -1.40 17.41 5.50
CA THR A 73 -2.28 18.21 6.37
C THR A 73 -1.52 19.32 7.07
N ALA A 74 -2.16 20.47 7.28
CA ALA A 74 -1.62 21.48 8.18
C ALA A 74 -1.66 20.98 9.62
N LYS A 75 -0.61 21.25 10.41
CA LYS A 75 -0.51 20.86 11.80
C LYS A 75 -1.66 21.46 12.60
N GLY A 76 -2.59 20.67 13.12
CA GLY A 76 -3.55 21.27 14.04
C GLY A 76 -4.75 20.49 14.51
N THR A 77 -5.32 19.55 13.79
CA THR A 77 -6.50 18.88 14.31
C THR A 77 -6.38 17.35 14.20
N GLU A 78 -6.51 16.73 15.38
CA GLU A 78 -6.73 15.27 15.49
C GLU A 78 -7.95 14.85 14.66
N TYR A 79 -8.89 15.78 14.49
CA TYR A 79 -10.10 15.65 13.70
C TYR A 79 -9.83 15.45 12.20
N ASP A 80 -8.87 16.18 11.61
CA ASP A 80 -8.52 16.03 10.18
C ASP A 80 -7.87 14.68 9.89
N LYS A 81 -7.11 14.11 10.86
CA LYS A 81 -6.52 12.77 10.76
C LYS A 81 -7.59 11.69 10.77
N VAL A 82 -8.59 11.80 11.64
CA VAL A 82 -9.68 10.82 11.76
C VAL A 82 -10.58 10.87 10.52
N LEU A 83 -10.99 12.06 10.07
CA LEU A 83 -11.82 12.21 8.87
C LEU A 83 -11.18 11.66 7.61
N GLY A 84 -9.89 11.78 7.50
CA GLY A 84 -9.21 11.28 6.32
C GLY A 84 -8.95 9.80 6.37
N LEU A 85 -8.67 9.16 7.53
CA LEU A 85 -8.59 7.71 7.69
C LEU A 85 -9.93 7.06 7.32
N ASP A 86 -11.04 7.63 7.79
CA ASP A 86 -12.39 7.19 7.44
C ASP A 86 -12.70 7.40 5.95
N ALA A 87 -12.08 8.40 5.30
CA ALA A 87 -12.18 8.64 3.86
C ALA A 87 -11.31 7.70 3.01
N GLY A 88 -10.47 6.85 3.64
CA GLY A 88 -9.69 5.81 2.97
C GLY A 88 -8.32 6.25 2.46
N ALA A 89 -7.66 7.22 3.09
CA ALA A 89 -6.24 7.50 2.84
C ALA A 89 -5.34 6.38 3.39
N ASP A 90 -4.20 6.16 2.75
CA ASP A 90 -3.25 5.12 3.16
C ASP A 90 -2.24 5.62 4.19
N ASP A 91 -1.93 6.90 4.20
CA ASP A 91 -1.05 7.55 5.19
C ASP A 91 -1.30 9.06 5.28
N TYR A 92 -0.76 9.69 6.34
CA TYR A 92 -0.86 11.11 6.63
C TYR A 92 0.48 11.70 7.02
N VAL A 93 0.77 12.90 6.50
CA VAL A 93 1.96 13.65 6.85
C VAL A 93 1.58 15.08 7.22
N ALA A 94 1.92 15.48 8.44
CA ALA A 94 1.65 16.84 8.92
C ALA A 94 2.70 17.83 8.41
N LYS A 95 2.29 18.96 7.90
CA LYS A 95 3.14 20.11 7.57
C LYS A 95 3.52 20.90 8.83
N PRO A 96 4.76 21.39 8.97
CA PRO A 96 5.91 21.13 8.11
C PRO A 96 6.48 19.73 8.33
N PHE A 97 6.84 19.03 7.25
CA PHE A 97 7.42 17.68 7.29
C PHE A 97 8.87 17.67 6.81
N GLY A 98 9.65 16.73 7.33
CA GLY A 98 10.98 16.44 6.83
C GLY A 98 10.91 15.69 5.48
N MET A 99 11.67 16.12 4.47
CA MET A 99 11.69 15.47 3.17
C MET A 99 12.07 13.98 3.27
N MET A 100 12.99 13.63 4.18
CA MET A 100 13.39 12.24 4.40
C MET A 100 12.26 11.39 4.98
N GLU A 101 11.42 11.96 5.84
CA GLU A 101 10.22 11.30 6.36
C GLU A 101 9.23 11.00 5.24
N LEU A 102 8.89 12.02 4.44
CA LEU A 102 7.97 11.86 3.31
C LEU A 102 8.47 10.78 2.33
N LEU A 103 9.74 10.81 1.95
CA LEU A 103 10.35 9.83 1.05
C LEU A 103 10.32 8.40 1.63
N SER A 104 10.51 8.24 2.93
CA SER A 104 10.43 6.93 3.59
C SER A 104 9.02 6.37 3.55
N ARG A 105 8.00 7.20 3.76
CA ARG A 105 6.58 6.83 3.68
C ARG A 105 6.17 6.48 2.24
N ILE A 106 6.57 7.28 1.26
CA ILE A 106 6.35 7.00 -0.17
C ILE A 106 6.91 5.62 -0.53
N ARG A 107 8.18 5.33 -0.17
CA ARG A 107 8.81 4.04 -0.45
C ARG A 107 8.10 2.89 0.25
N ALA A 108 7.64 3.08 1.47
CA ALA A 108 6.91 2.05 2.22
C ALA A 108 5.59 1.69 1.53
N LEU A 109 4.83 2.68 1.03
CA LEU A 109 3.59 2.45 0.31
C LEU A 109 3.83 1.84 -1.09
N LEU A 110 4.78 2.37 -1.87
CA LEU A 110 5.11 1.82 -3.18
C LEU A 110 5.58 0.36 -3.08
N ARG A 111 6.38 0.02 -2.07
CA ARG A 111 6.80 -1.37 -1.82
C ARG A 111 5.60 -2.29 -1.54
N ARG A 112 4.57 -1.83 -0.82
CA ARG A 112 3.32 -2.59 -0.63
C ARG A 112 2.61 -2.83 -1.95
N THR A 113 2.48 -1.79 -2.78
CA THR A 113 1.80 -1.87 -4.09
C THR A 113 2.54 -2.76 -5.08
N GLU A 114 3.87 -2.71 -5.12
CA GLU A 114 4.70 -3.61 -5.95
C GLU A 114 4.56 -5.07 -5.51
N THR A 115 4.38 -5.30 -4.22
CA THR A 115 4.20 -6.65 -3.67
C THR A 115 2.79 -7.18 -3.94
N GLU A 116 1.79 -6.31 -4.01
CA GLU A 116 0.39 -6.70 -4.29
C GLU A 116 0.09 -6.87 -5.79
N SER A 117 0.89 -6.28 -6.68
CA SER A 117 0.71 -6.39 -8.14
C SER A 117 1.55 -7.50 -8.79
N GLY A 118 2.45 -8.14 -8.05
CA GLY A 118 3.30 -9.20 -8.56
C GLY A 118 2.75 -10.60 -8.28
N THR A 119 2.36 -11.33 -9.33
CA THR A 119 2.07 -12.76 -9.21
C THR A 119 3.36 -13.51 -8.83
N TYR A 120 3.36 -14.18 -7.67
CA TYR A 120 4.47 -15.05 -7.29
C TYR A 120 4.38 -16.39 -8.00
N ARG A 121 5.47 -16.82 -8.63
CA ARG A 121 5.59 -18.14 -9.24
C ARG A 121 6.73 -18.91 -8.60
N CYS A 122 6.43 -20.13 -8.13
CA CYS A 122 7.41 -21.04 -7.53
C CYS A 122 7.13 -22.48 -7.95
N GLY A 123 7.85 -22.97 -8.97
CA GLY A 123 7.56 -24.26 -9.56
C GLY A 123 6.13 -24.30 -10.15
N LYS A 124 5.29 -25.17 -9.60
CA LYS A 124 3.89 -25.34 -10.01
C LYS A 124 2.90 -24.42 -9.27
N LEU A 125 3.39 -23.68 -8.27
CA LEU A 125 2.61 -22.76 -7.46
C LEU A 125 2.57 -21.38 -8.11
N THR A 126 1.36 -20.82 -8.25
CA THR A 126 1.11 -19.44 -8.66
C THR A 126 0.25 -18.77 -7.59
N VAL A 127 0.70 -17.64 -7.08
CA VAL A 127 -0.03 -16.84 -6.07
C VAL A 127 -0.20 -15.43 -6.60
N ASP A 128 -1.43 -14.97 -6.67
CA ASP A 128 -1.76 -13.60 -7.04
C ASP A 128 -2.29 -12.83 -5.81
N PRO A 129 -1.45 -11.99 -5.18
CA PRO A 129 -1.86 -11.21 -4.02
C PRO A 129 -2.97 -10.21 -4.31
N GLY A 130 -2.99 -9.62 -5.52
CA GLY A 130 -4.00 -8.65 -5.91
C GLY A 130 -5.38 -9.25 -6.08
N ARG A 131 -5.45 -10.50 -6.54
CA ARG A 131 -6.70 -11.27 -6.70
C ARG A 131 -7.03 -12.16 -5.49
N HIS A 132 -6.09 -12.30 -4.56
CA HIS A 132 -6.17 -13.22 -3.41
C HIS A 132 -6.39 -14.68 -3.83
N THR A 133 -5.75 -15.10 -4.94
CA THR A 133 -5.88 -16.45 -5.49
C THR A 133 -4.56 -17.23 -5.40
N VAL A 134 -4.71 -18.53 -5.18
CA VAL A 134 -3.59 -19.49 -5.16
C VAL A 134 -3.92 -20.64 -6.08
N GLU A 135 -3.01 -20.96 -6.97
CA GLU A 135 -3.13 -22.08 -7.91
C GLU A 135 -1.92 -23.01 -7.80
N VAL A 136 -2.18 -24.32 -7.80
CA VAL A 136 -1.16 -25.36 -7.93
C VAL A 136 -1.48 -26.18 -9.18
N GLU A 137 -0.55 -26.22 -10.13
CA GLU A 137 -0.73 -26.89 -11.43
C GLU A 137 -1.98 -26.41 -12.20
N GLY A 138 -2.34 -25.10 -12.04
CA GLY A 138 -3.52 -24.50 -12.67
C GLY A 138 -4.85 -24.82 -11.97
N ARG A 139 -4.81 -25.47 -10.80
CA ARG A 139 -5.99 -25.73 -9.97
C ARG A 139 -6.02 -24.76 -8.80
N GLU A 140 -7.13 -24.10 -8.60
CA GLU A 140 -7.33 -23.18 -7.48
C GLU A 140 -7.32 -23.93 -6.14
N VAL A 141 -6.57 -23.38 -5.16
CA VAL A 141 -6.46 -23.90 -3.81
C VAL A 141 -7.03 -22.89 -2.83
N ALA A 142 -8.07 -23.29 -2.09
CA ALA A 142 -8.68 -22.45 -1.08
C ALA A 142 -7.81 -22.38 0.20
N LEU A 143 -7.32 -21.18 0.50
CA LEU A 143 -6.60 -20.88 1.73
C LEU A 143 -7.43 -19.96 2.63
N THR A 144 -7.24 -20.11 3.94
CA THR A 144 -7.72 -19.12 4.89
C THR A 144 -6.90 -17.83 4.78
N GLN A 145 -7.43 -16.70 5.28
CA GLN A 145 -6.74 -15.41 5.26
C GLN A 145 -5.31 -15.53 5.85
N LYS A 146 -5.15 -16.18 6.99
CA LYS A 146 -3.84 -16.31 7.65
C LYS A 146 -2.89 -17.28 6.94
N GLU A 147 -3.40 -18.33 6.35
CA GLU A 147 -2.59 -19.23 5.49
C GLU A 147 -2.08 -18.47 4.27
N PHE A 148 -2.93 -17.65 3.65
CA PHE A 148 -2.56 -16.83 2.50
C PHE A 148 -1.50 -15.78 2.86
N GLU A 149 -1.66 -15.05 3.98
CA GLU A 149 -0.70 -14.07 4.46
C GLU A 149 0.68 -14.70 4.75
N VAL A 150 0.71 -15.86 5.43
CA VAL A 150 1.94 -16.63 5.68
C VAL A 150 2.60 -17.04 4.37
N LEU A 151 1.83 -17.56 3.40
CA LEU A 151 2.34 -17.97 2.10
C LEU A 151 2.96 -16.79 1.34
N CYS A 152 2.27 -15.67 1.26
CA CYS A 152 2.77 -14.45 0.62
C CYS A 152 4.05 -13.95 1.28
N LEU A 153 4.13 -13.97 2.62
CA LEU A 153 5.32 -13.54 3.35
C LEU A 153 6.53 -14.45 3.06
N LEU A 154 6.31 -15.76 2.99
CA LEU A 154 7.35 -16.73 2.64
C LEU A 154 7.86 -16.55 1.20
N LEU A 155 6.94 -16.34 0.25
CA LEU A 155 7.28 -16.11 -1.17
C LEU A 155 8.05 -14.81 -1.36
N LYS A 156 7.66 -13.76 -0.64
CA LYS A 156 8.34 -12.45 -0.65
C LYS A 156 9.78 -12.53 -0.14
N ASN A 157 10.01 -13.37 0.86
CA ASN A 157 11.32 -13.55 1.48
C ASN A 157 12.01 -14.86 0.99
N ARG A 158 11.76 -15.26 -0.26
CA ARG A 158 12.32 -16.47 -0.83
C ARG A 158 13.86 -16.47 -0.75
N GLY A 159 14.42 -17.58 -0.26
CA GLY A 159 15.86 -17.71 -0.04
C GLY A 159 16.37 -17.13 1.27
N GLN A 160 15.50 -16.53 2.09
CA GLN A 160 15.84 -16.05 3.43
C GLN A 160 15.22 -16.94 4.50
N VAL A 161 15.93 -17.08 5.63
CA VAL A 161 15.40 -17.77 6.81
C VAL A 161 14.57 -16.78 7.61
N LEU A 162 13.30 -17.11 7.83
CA LEU A 162 12.41 -16.35 8.70
C LEU A 162 12.25 -17.09 10.03
N SER A 163 12.42 -16.39 11.16
CA SER A 163 12.12 -16.95 12.47
C SER A 163 10.60 -17.02 12.69
N ARG A 164 10.17 -17.86 13.67
CA ARG A 164 8.75 -17.94 14.05
C ARG A 164 8.24 -16.64 14.60
N GLU A 165 9.04 -15.97 15.41
CA GLU A 165 8.75 -14.66 16.01
C GLU A 165 8.49 -13.63 14.91
N ARG A 166 9.33 -13.61 13.89
CA ARG A 166 9.19 -12.71 12.74
C ARG A 166 7.90 -12.98 11.96
N LEU A 167 7.56 -14.26 11.75
CA LEU A 167 6.33 -14.65 11.08
C LEU A 167 5.10 -14.23 11.89
N ILE A 168 5.12 -14.38 13.23
CA ILE A 168 4.05 -13.94 14.12
C ILE A 168 3.88 -12.44 14.04
N GLU A 169 4.97 -11.69 14.17
CA GLU A 169 4.98 -10.23 14.16
C GLU A 169 4.42 -9.66 12.84
N ASP A 170 4.88 -10.19 11.71
CA ASP A 170 4.48 -9.69 10.39
C ASP A 170 3.04 -10.09 10.00
N VAL A 171 2.51 -11.24 10.48
CA VAL A 171 1.18 -11.75 10.10
C VAL A 171 0.10 -11.50 11.16
N TRP A 172 0.44 -11.54 12.45
CA TRP A 172 -0.52 -11.36 13.55
C TRP A 172 -0.32 -10.05 14.30
N GLY A 173 0.84 -9.39 14.13
CA GLY A 173 1.18 -8.12 14.80
C GLY A 173 1.79 -8.29 16.19
N TYR A 174 2.41 -7.21 16.70
CA TYR A 174 3.11 -7.17 17.99
C TYR A 174 2.22 -7.46 19.22
N ALA A 175 0.93 -7.23 19.13
CA ALA A 175 -0.02 -7.48 20.23
C ALA A 175 -0.48 -8.94 20.34
N PHE A 176 0.03 -9.83 19.49
CA PHE A 176 -0.37 -11.23 19.49
C PHE A 176 0.24 -11.96 20.70
N THR A 177 -0.64 -12.42 21.61
CA THR A 177 -0.26 -13.16 22.83
C THR A 177 -0.29 -14.68 22.68
N GLY A 178 -0.50 -15.17 21.44
CA GLY A 178 -0.57 -16.60 21.14
C GLY A 178 0.79 -17.29 21.12
N GLU A 179 0.79 -18.61 21.22
CA GLU A 179 2.00 -19.42 21.21
C GLU A 179 2.64 -19.46 19.82
N SER A 180 3.97 -19.62 19.76
CA SER A 180 4.75 -19.79 18.53
C SER A 180 4.31 -21.00 17.68
N ARG A 181 3.64 -21.97 18.30
CA ARG A 181 3.05 -23.15 17.64
C ARG A 181 1.97 -22.78 16.61
N THR A 182 1.36 -21.59 16.71
CA THR A 182 0.38 -21.10 15.72
C THR A 182 0.96 -21.09 14.31
N VAL A 183 2.22 -20.66 14.15
CA VAL A 183 2.91 -20.67 12.85
C VAL A 183 3.09 -22.10 12.34
N ASP A 184 3.49 -23.04 13.22
CA ASP A 184 3.73 -24.43 12.83
C ASP A 184 2.47 -25.10 12.28
N VAL A 185 1.31 -24.80 12.87
CA VAL A 185 0.01 -25.28 12.38
C VAL A 185 -0.28 -24.77 10.99
N HIS A 186 -0.13 -23.45 10.75
CA HIS A 186 -0.39 -22.86 9.42
C HIS A 186 0.57 -23.38 8.36
N VAL A 187 1.87 -23.50 8.68
CA VAL A 187 2.86 -24.08 7.77
C VAL A 187 2.57 -25.55 7.46
N ARG A 188 2.13 -26.33 8.46
CA ARG A 188 1.70 -27.72 8.25
C ARG A 188 0.51 -27.79 7.29
N THR A 189 -0.50 -26.98 7.53
CA THR A 189 -1.71 -26.95 6.69
C THR A 189 -1.38 -26.50 5.26
N LEU A 190 -0.54 -25.49 5.10
CA LEU A 190 -0.05 -25.07 3.78
C LEU A 190 0.64 -26.22 3.04
N ARG A 191 1.54 -26.97 3.70
CA ARG A 191 2.22 -28.14 3.09
C ARG A 191 1.28 -29.26 2.68
N GLN A 192 0.09 -29.36 3.29
CA GLN A 192 -0.91 -30.35 2.92
C GLN A 192 -1.79 -29.89 1.74
N LYS A 193 -1.96 -28.56 1.58
CA LYS A 193 -2.81 -27.97 0.56
C LYS A 193 -2.07 -27.67 -0.75
N LEU A 194 -0.75 -27.42 -0.66
CA LEU A 194 0.14 -27.08 -1.78
C LEU A 194 0.97 -28.28 -2.22
#